data_317f94e9ff7759711d58ff2bd63e4a42
#
_entry.id   317f94e9ff7759711d58ff2bd63e4a42
#
_cell.length_a   1.000
_cell.length_b   1.000
_cell.length_c   1.000
_cell.angle_alpha   90.00
_cell.angle_beta   90.00
_cell.angle_gamma   90.00
#
_symmetry.space_group_name_H-M   'P 1'
#
loop_
_entity.id
_entity.type
_entity.pdbx_description
1 polymer ?
#
loop_
_entity_poly.entity_id
_entity_poly.type
_entity_poly.pdbx_seq_one_letter_code
_entity_poly.pdbx_strand_id
1 'polypeptide(L)'
;MEGYFLTTREEISRRRTFAIISHPDAGKTTLTEKLLLYGGAISMAGAVKGKKNARHAVSDWMEIEKQRGISVTSSVMQFEYDGCCINILDTPGHQDFSEDTYRTLMAADAAIMVIDAAKGVEPQTRKLFKVCVMRHIPIFTFINKMDRESRNPFDLLDQIETELGIRTYAVNWPIGCGKDFRGVFDLETRHILSFEATGGQHTVSQTEVTPDDPALAELIGKDNHAQLAEDIELLDGASEDFNLDAIQSGALSPVFFGSALTNFGVEPFLKRFLELTPPPLARMAEGETVSPFDNHFTAFVFKIQANMNKAHRDRVTFLRICSGKFTRDMEVYHVQGDKKMRLSQPQMMMAENREIIDEAYAGDIIGVFDPGLFSIGDTICSPGHRLKFDGIPTFAPEHFARVRHKDTMKRKQFVKGVMQIAQEGAIQIFHEPESGMEEVIVGVVGVLQFDVFEHRMRSEYNVEIVREPLSYQYIRWIGGIPTDKKPQLVISEDTRLVQDFRDQYLLLFTSEWNIRWALERNEGLELRDFSNN
;
A
#
# COMPACT_ATOMS: atom_id res chain seq x y z
N MET A 1 -17.81 -33.60 -17.42
CA MET A 1 -17.52 -32.17 -17.69
C MET A 1 -16.00 -32.04 -17.69
N GLU A 2 -15.41 -31.99 -18.88
CA GLU A 2 -13.99 -31.67 -19.03
C GLU A 2 -13.81 -30.22 -18.55
N GLY A 3 -13.12 -30.04 -17.44
CA GLY A 3 -12.77 -28.70 -16.95
C GLY A 3 -11.86 -28.04 -17.96
N TYR A 4 -12.27 -26.95 -18.56
CA TYR A 4 -11.41 -26.08 -19.35
C TYR A 4 -10.33 -25.52 -18.41
N PHE A 5 -9.11 -26.03 -18.49
CA PHE A 5 -7.97 -25.44 -17.81
C PHE A 5 -7.56 -24.18 -18.60
N LEU A 6 -7.56 -23.04 -17.90
CA LEU A 6 -7.07 -21.79 -18.48
C LEU A 6 -5.58 -21.91 -18.80
N THR A 7 -5.15 -21.29 -19.88
CA THR A 7 -3.74 -21.17 -20.22
C THR A 7 -3.04 -20.22 -19.23
N THR A 8 -1.72 -20.31 -19.10
CA THR A 8 -0.93 -19.37 -18.28
C THR A 8 -1.22 -17.90 -18.63
N ARG A 9 -1.42 -17.62 -19.93
CA ARG A 9 -1.73 -16.26 -20.40
C ARG A 9 -3.11 -15.79 -19.94
N GLU A 10 -4.12 -16.65 -20.01
CA GLU A 10 -5.46 -16.35 -19.51
C GLU A 10 -5.48 -16.16 -17.99
N GLU A 11 -4.75 -17.02 -17.27
CA GLU A 11 -4.59 -16.89 -15.83
C GLU A 11 -3.94 -15.55 -15.45
N ILE A 12 -2.89 -15.12 -16.14
CA ILE A 12 -2.27 -13.81 -15.91
C ILE A 12 -3.24 -12.68 -16.25
N SER A 13 -3.96 -12.77 -17.37
CA SER A 13 -4.85 -11.71 -17.84
C SER A 13 -6.03 -11.42 -16.91
N ARG A 14 -6.48 -12.40 -16.13
CA ARG A 14 -7.59 -12.24 -15.17
C ARG A 14 -7.15 -11.67 -13.81
N ARG A 15 -5.85 -11.43 -13.57
CA ARG A 15 -5.37 -10.89 -12.30
C ARG A 15 -5.50 -9.37 -12.24
N ARG A 16 -5.92 -8.89 -11.07
CA ARG A 16 -6.01 -7.46 -10.76
C ARG A 16 -5.37 -7.23 -9.39
N THR A 17 -4.24 -6.54 -9.35
CA THR A 17 -3.49 -6.27 -8.12
C THR A 17 -3.42 -4.79 -7.89
N PHE A 18 -4.11 -4.31 -6.87
CA PHE A 18 -4.22 -2.90 -6.60
C PHE A 18 -4.08 -2.57 -5.11
N ALA A 19 -3.62 -1.36 -4.86
CA ALA A 19 -3.53 -0.80 -3.52
C ALA A 19 -4.67 0.19 -3.28
N ILE A 20 -5.12 0.30 -2.02
CA ILE A 20 -6.08 1.32 -1.61
C ILE A 20 -5.34 2.37 -0.80
N ILE A 21 -5.34 3.60 -1.28
CA ILE A 21 -4.67 4.75 -0.67
C ILE A 21 -5.68 5.81 -0.22
N SER A 22 -5.41 6.47 0.90
CA SER A 22 -6.26 7.55 1.40
C SER A 22 -5.56 8.35 2.50
N HIS A 23 -6.14 9.49 2.83
CA HIS A 23 -5.91 10.12 4.13
C HIS A 23 -6.57 9.28 5.26
N PRO A 24 -6.07 9.33 6.51
CA PRO A 24 -6.76 8.74 7.67
C PRO A 24 -8.23 9.17 7.73
N ASP A 25 -9.10 8.26 8.12
CA ASP A 25 -10.55 8.45 8.25
C ASP A 25 -11.33 8.74 6.95
N ALA A 26 -10.72 8.71 5.76
CA ALA A 26 -11.47 8.85 4.50
C ALA A 26 -12.42 7.66 4.22
N GLY A 27 -12.28 6.56 4.97
CA GLY A 27 -13.14 5.37 4.87
C GLY A 27 -12.51 4.21 4.09
N LYS A 28 -11.18 4.19 3.97
CA LYS A 28 -10.41 3.14 3.31
C LYS A 28 -10.78 1.74 3.82
N THR A 29 -10.64 1.50 5.12
CA THR A 29 -10.93 0.19 5.75
C THR A 29 -12.38 -0.25 5.50
N THR A 30 -13.33 0.69 5.56
CA THR A 30 -14.73 0.39 5.28
C THR A 30 -14.92 -0.03 3.82
N LEU A 31 -14.28 0.66 2.86
CA LEU A 31 -14.33 0.28 1.46
C LEU A 31 -13.69 -1.09 1.23
N THR A 32 -12.50 -1.35 1.78
CA THR A 32 -11.82 -2.64 1.70
C THR A 32 -12.72 -3.78 2.17
N GLU A 33 -13.36 -3.65 3.34
CA GLU A 33 -14.27 -4.67 3.89
C GLU A 33 -15.49 -4.90 2.98
N LYS A 34 -16.00 -3.85 2.33
CA LYS A 34 -17.13 -3.99 1.40
C LYS A 34 -16.71 -4.72 0.12
N LEU A 35 -15.53 -4.43 -0.42
CA LEU A 35 -14.99 -5.17 -1.57
C LEU A 35 -14.82 -6.66 -1.25
N LEU A 36 -14.28 -6.99 -0.06
CA LEU A 36 -14.16 -8.38 0.41
C LEU A 36 -15.52 -9.06 0.61
N LEU A 37 -16.53 -8.31 1.08
CA LEU A 37 -17.89 -8.82 1.25
C LEU A 37 -18.53 -9.17 -0.10
N TYR A 38 -18.41 -8.29 -1.10
CA TYR A 38 -18.90 -8.57 -2.45
C TYR A 38 -18.19 -9.74 -3.11
N GLY A 39 -16.89 -9.88 -2.88
CA GLY A 39 -16.11 -11.05 -3.31
C GLY A 39 -16.40 -12.33 -2.56
N GLY A 40 -17.28 -12.30 -1.54
CA GLY A 40 -17.59 -13.48 -0.72
C GLY A 40 -16.42 -13.95 0.17
N ALA A 41 -15.34 -13.16 0.26
CA ALA A 41 -14.16 -13.49 1.07
C ALA A 41 -14.44 -13.35 2.58
N ILE A 42 -15.42 -12.54 2.94
CA ILE A 42 -15.93 -12.42 4.32
C ILE A 42 -17.45 -12.51 4.32
N SER A 43 -18.01 -13.08 5.39
CA SER A 43 -19.46 -13.27 5.53
C SER A 43 -20.19 -12.04 6.10
N MET A 44 -19.47 -11.12 6.73
CA MET A 44 -20.02 -9.92 7.34
C MET A 44 -18.94 -8.85 7.47
N ALA A 45 -19.19 -7.63 6.96
CA ALA A 45 -18.33 -6.48 7.19
C ALA A 45 -18.44 -5.98 8.65
N GLY A 46 -17.33 -5.68 9.30
CA GLY A 46 -17.30 -5.10 10.63
C GLY A 46 -17.79 -3.65 10.63
N ALA A 47 -18.55 -3.26 11.64
CA ALA A 47 -18.89 -1.85 11.84
C ALA A 47 -17.70 -1.14 12.50
N VAL A 48 -16.99 -0.32 11.74
CA VAL A 48 -15.78 0.41 12.17
C VAL A 48 -16.04 1.49 13.25
N LYS A 49 -17.21 1.57 13.86
CA LYS A 49 -17.51 2.58 14.89
C LYS A 49 -17.67 2.03 16.30
N GLY A 50 -16.69 2.39 17.08
CA GLY A 50 -16.61 2.52 18.54
C GLY A 50 -17.86 2.29 19.39
N LYS A 51 -18.18 1.00 19.63
CA LYS A 51 -18.77 0.56 20.90
C LYS A 51 -18.00 -0.68 21.35
N LYS A 52 -17.82 -0.84 22.66
CA LYS A 52 -16.97 -1.83 23.36
C LYS A 52 -17.10 -3.32 22.95
N ASN A 53 -17.88 -3.67 21.92
CA ASN A 53 -18.06 -5.00 21.37
C ASN A 53 -18.02 -5.05 19.84
N ALA A 54 -17.45 -4.05 19.15
CA ALA A 54 -17.30 -4.07 17.70
C ALA A 54 -16.18 -5.06 17.31
N ARG A 55 -16.43 -5.96 16.35
CA ARG A 55 -15.39 -6.74 15.69
C ARG A 55 -14.43 -5.76 14.99
N HIS A 56 -13.13 -6.00 15.16
CA HIS A 56 -12.10 -5.22 14.48
C HIS A 56 -12.09 -5.57 12.99
N ALA A 57 -11.55 -4.66 12.17
CA ALA A 57 -11.38 -4.89 10.74
C ALA A 57 -10.51 -6.13 10.48
N VAL A 58 -10.81 -6.86 9.41
CA VAL A 58 -10.06 -8.06 9.00
C VAL A 58 -8.61 -7.71 8.69
N SER A 59 -8.36 -6.48 8.20
CA SER A 59 -7.02 -5.97 7.92
C SER A 59 -6.18 -5.66 9.17
N ASP A 60 -6.82 -5.37 10.33
CA ASP A 60 -6.15 -4.94 11.55
C ASP A 60 -5.91 -6.14 12.47
N TRP A 61 -4.80 -6.84 12.29
CA TRP A 61 -4.49 -8.05 13.04
C TRP A 61 -3.62 -7.80 14.28
N MET A 62 -2.83 -6.72 14.32
CA MET A 62 -1.98 -6.39 15.46
C MET A 62 -2.81 -5.83 16.62
N GLU A 63 -2.42 -6.18 17.86
CA GLU A 63 -3.10 -5.71 19.06
C GLU A 63 -3.03 -4.17 19.23
N ILE A 64 -1.93 -3.56 18.81
CA ILE A 64 -1.75 -2.11 18.82
C ILE A 64 -2.66 -1.40 17.80
N GLU A 65 -2.92 -2.00 16.63
CA GLU A 65 -3.87 -1.51 15.64
C GLU A 65 -5.28 -1.48 16.22
N LYS A 66 -5.67 -2.59 16.88
CA LYS A 66 -6.98 -2.72 17.54
C LYS A 66 -7.18 -1.74 18.70
N GLN A 67 -6.13 -1.51 19.49
CA GLN A 67 -6.18 -0.58 20.62
C GLN A 67 -6.25 0.89 20.18
N ARG A 68 -5.56 1.25 19.11
CA ARG A 68 -5.48 2.63 18.60
C ARG A 68 -6.50 2.94 17.51
N GLY A 69 -7.08 1.92 16.87
CA GLY A 69 -8.01 2.08 15.75
C GLY A 69 -7.37 2.64 14.49
N ILE A 70 -6.07 2.37 14.28
CA ILE A 70 -5.30 2.78 13.10
C ILE A 70 -4.54 1.58 12.54
N SER A 71 -4.53 1.40 11.22
CA SER A 71 -3.70 0.40 10.57
C SER A 71 -2.23 0.85 10.59
N VAL A 72 -1.35 -0.02 11.03
CA VAL A 72 0.09 0.20 11.19
C VAL A 72 0.88 -0.47 10.07
N THR A 73 0.42 -1.65 9.63
CA THR A 73 1.06 -2.44 8.58
C THR A 73 0.09 -2.66 7.42
N SER A 74 0.63 -2.76 6.20
CA SER A 74 -0.17 -3.18 5.06
C SER A 74 -0.57 -4.65 5.17
N SER A 75 -1.75 -4.98 4.67
CA SER A 75 -2.22 -6.36 4.55
C SER A 75 -2.47 -6.73 3.10
N VAL A 76 -2.31 -8.01 2.80
CA VAL A 76 -2.55 -8.59 1.47
C VAL A 76 -3.76 -9.51 1.59
N MET A 77 -4.75 -9.32 0.72
CA MET A 77 -5.96 -10.13 0.71
C MET A 77 -6.28 -10.50 -0.73
N GLN A 78 -6.69 -11.75 -0.93
CA GLN A 78 -7.03 -12.25 -2.25
C GLN A 78 -8.42 -12.88 -2.25
N PHE A 79 -9.14 -12.73 -3.37
CA PHE A 79 -10.42 -13.38 -3.62
C PHE A 79 -10.72 -13.40 -5.12
N GLU A 80 -11.72 -14.17 -5.51
CA GLU A 80 -12.23 -14.19 -6.89
C GLU A 80 -13.57 -13.45 -6.98
N TYR A 81 -13.72 -12.64 -8.02
CA TYR A 81 -14.97 -11.94 -8.32
C TYR A 81 -15.07 -11.69 -9.82
N ASP A 82 -16.23 -12.01 -10.39
CA ASP A 82 -16.56 -11.79 -11.81
C ASP A 82 -15.47 -12.28 -12.80
N GLY A 83 -14.97 -13.48 -12.57
CA GLY A 83 -13.90 -14.10 -13.39
C GLY A 83 -12.50 -13.53 -13.16
N CYS A 84 -12.34 -12.47 -12.38
CA CYS A 84 -11.05 -11.91 -12.00
C CYS A 84 -10.52 -12.53 -10.72
N CYS A 85 -9.20 -12.71 -10.66
CA CYS A 85 -8.46 -12.99 -9.43
C CYS A 85 -7.92 -11.68 -8.88
N ILE A 86 -8.42 -11.28 -7.72
CA ILE A 86 -8.20 -9.95 -7.16
C ILE A 86 -7.22 -10.03 -5.98
N ASN A 87 -6.17 -9.22 -6.03
CA ASN A 87 -5.22 -9.02 -4.93
C ASN A 87 -5.37 -7.58 -4.41
N ILE A 88 -5.92 -7.42 -3.21
CA ILE A 88 -5.99 -6.12 -2.53
C ILE A 88 -4.78 -5.95 -1.63
N LEU A 89 -4.12 -4.81 -1.78
CA LEU A 89 -3.07 -4.33 -0.91
C LEU A 89 -3.65 -3.19 -0.06
N ASP A 90 -4.09 -3.51 1.16
CA ASP A 90 -4.59 -2.52 2.09
C ASP A 90 -3.41 -1.83 2.79
N THR A 91 -3.28 -0.51 2.63
CA THR A 91 -2.12 0.26 3.10
C THR A 91 -2.44 1.01 4.39
N PRO A 92 -1.45 1.30 5.27
CA PRO A 92 -1.66 2.21 6.39
C PRO A 92 -2.11 3.59 5.91
N GLY A 93 -3.12 4.17 6.57
CA GLY A 93 -3.57 5.54 6.25
C GLY A 93 -2.71 6.63 6.90
N HIS A 94 -2.01 6.32 8.01
CA HIS A 94 -1.28 7.31 8.79
C HIS A 94 0.09 7.64 8.17
N GLN A 95 0.45 8.93 8.16
CA GLN A 95 1.70 9.42 7.53
C GLN A 95 2.97 8.79 8.10
N ASP A 96 2.98 8.41 9.38
CA ASP A 96 4.12 7.80 10.06
C ASP A 96 4.50 6.43 9.47
N PHE A 97 3.57 5.78 8.73
CA PHE A 97 3.78 4.49 8.08
C PHE A 97 3.87 4.60 6.54
N SER A 98 4.20 5.78 6.03
CA SER A 98 4.27 6.05 4.59
C SER A 98 5.32 5.18 3.87
N GLU A 99 6.37 4.75 4.54
CA GLU A 99 7.38 3.85 3.97
C GLU A 99 6.80 2.45 3.67
N ASP A 100 5.99 1.88 4.56
CA ASP A 100 5.30 0.61 4.31
C ASP A 100 4.28 0.74 3.16
N THR A 101 3.56 1.87 3.12
CA THR A 101 2.65 2.20 2.02
C THR A 101 3.40 2.29 0.68
N TYR A 102 4.55 2.95 0.65
CA TYR A 102 5.38 3.06 -0.55
C TYR A 102 5.81 1.68 -1.07
N ARG A 103 6.37 0.83 -0.19
CA ARG A 103 6.79 -0.53 -0.56
C ARG A 103 5.63 -1.36 -1.10
N THR A 104 4.47 -1.22 -0.50
CA THR A 104 3.24 -1.89 -0.92
C THR A 104 2.78 -1.41 -2.30
N LEU A 105 2.84 -0.10 -2.56
CA LEU A 105 2.57 0.47 -3.88
C LEU A 105 3.54 -0.01 -4.96
N MET A 106 4.78 -0.36 -4.59
CA MET A 106 5.72 -1.00 -5.52
C MET A 106 5.22 -2.36 -6.02
N ALA A 107 4.39 -3.07 -5.26
CA ALA A 107 3.81 -4.35 -5.66
C ALA A 107 2.48 -4.21 -6.43
N ALA A 108 1.85 -3.03 -6.45
CA ALA A 108 0.58 -2.79 -7.12
C ALA A 108 0.71 -2.54 -8.63
N ASP A 109 -0.38 -2.79 -9.37
CA ASP A 109 -0.54 -2.47 -10.79
C ASP A 109 -1.60 -1.38 -11.02
N ALA A 110 -2.38 -1.04 -9.99
CA ALA A 110 -3.32 0.08 -9.97
C ALA A 110 -3.49 0.59 -8.53
N ALA A 111 -4.09 1.76 -8.38
CA ALA A 111 -4.45 2.31 -7.07
C ALA A 111 -5.90 2.80 -7.04
N ILE A 112 -6.59 2.54 -5.93
CA ILE A 112 -7.85 3.19 -5.60
C ILE A 112 -7.55 4.30 -4.60
N MET A 113 -7.79 5.54 -4.98
CA MET A 113 -7.64 6.72 -4.15
C MET A 113 -8.99 7.08 -3.52
N VAL A 114 -9.09 6.94 -2.19
CA VAL A 114 -10.34 7.25 -1.46
C VAL A 114 -10.27 8.67 -0.91
N ILE A 115 -11.23 9.50 -1.28
CA ILE A 115 -11.37 10.90 -0.87
C ILE A 115 -12.65 11.08 -0.05
N ASP A 116 -12.57 11.80 1.07
CA ASP A 116 -13.73 12.22 1.85
C ASP A 116 -14.44 13.37 1.15
N ALA A 117 -15.71 13.19 0.77
CA ALA A 117 -16.51 14.17 0.03
C ALA A 117 -16.63 15.54 0.75
N ALA A 118 -16.57 15.57 2.07
CA ALA A 118 -16.63 16.81 2.85
C ALA A 118 -15.28 17.53 2.91
N LYS A 119 -14.16 16.79 2.86
CA LYS A 119 -12.81 17.34 3.06
C LYS A 119 -12.06 17.59 1.75
N GLY A 120 -12.27 16.76 0.74
CA GLY A 120 -11.54 16.80 -0.53
C GLY A 120 -10.14 16.21 -0.42
N VAL A 121 -9.20 16.78 -1.19
CA VAL A 121 -7.80 16.30 -1.25
C VAL A 121 -7.04 16.73 0.01
N GLU A 122 -6.61 15.76 0.80
CA GLU A 122 -5.91 15.95 2.06
C GLU A 122 -4.39 15.68 1.94
N PRO A 123 -3.53 16.15 2.87
CA PRO A 123 -2.06 16.10 2.72
C PRO A 123 -1.49 14.70 2.45
N GLN A 124 -2.00 13.67 3.12
CA GLN A 124 -1.51 12.30 2.91
C GLN A 124 -1.90 11.78 1.52
N THR A 125 -3.08 12.10 1.03
CA THR A 125 -3.53 11.77 -0.33
C THR A 125 -2.56 12.31 -1.37
N ARG A 126 -2.11 13.58 -1.24
CA ARG A 126 -1.12 14.19 -2.15
C ARG A 126 0.22 13.46 -2.15
N LYS A 127 0.71 13.04 -0.96
CA LYS A 127 1.97 12.30 -0.84
C LYS A 127 1.88 10.95 -1.56
N LEU A 128 0.82 10.20 -1.31
CA LEU A 128 0.63 8.86 -1.88
C LEU A 128 0.35 8.91 -3.39
N PHE A 129 -0.40 9.91 -3.84
CA PHE A 129 -0.63 10.16 -5.26
C PHE A 129 0.69 10.33 -6.03
N LYS A 130 1.64 11.13 -5.51
CA LYS A 130 2.96 11.31 -6.13
C LYS A 130 3.70 9.99 -6.33
N VAL A 131 3.57 9.06 -5.38
CA VAL A 131 4.17 7.71 -5.49
C VAL A 131 3.54 6.93 -6.64
N CYS A 132 2.23 6.99 -6.79
CA CYS A 132 1.52 6.32 -7.89
C CYS A 132 1.96 6.88 -9.26
N VAL A 133 2.07 8.21 -9.36
CA VAL A 133 2.55 8.88 -10.59
C VAL A 133 3.99 8.47 -10.92
N MET A 134 4.90 8.45 -9.94
CA MET A 134 6.29 7.99 -10.14
C MET A 134 6.35 6.54 -10.64
N ARG A 135 5.35 5.74 -10.31
CA ARG A 135 5.22 4.35 -10.72
C ARG A 135 4.46 4.17 -12.03
N HIS A 136 3.89 5.23 -12.59
CA HIS A 136 3.04 5.18 -13.79
C HIS A 136 1.90 4.16 -13.68
N ILE A 137 1.33 3.99 -12.48
CA ILE A 137 0.19 3.11 -12.28
C ILE A 137 -1.12 3.89 -12.39
N PRO A 138 -2.17 3.31 -13.01
CA PRO A 138 -3.48 3.95 -13.10
C PRO A 138 -4.10 4.19 -11.72
N ILE A 139 -4.76 5.35 -11.57
CA ILE A 139 -5.37 5.79 -10.33
C ILE A 139 -6.87 5.96 -10.55
N PHE A 140 -7.65 5.26 -9.76
CA PHE A 140 -9.11 5.34 -9.73
C PHE A 140 -9.54 6.08 -8.47
N THR A 141 -10.34 7.11 -8.61
CA THR A 141 -10.76 7.95 -7.48
C THR A 141 -12.15 7.55 -7.01
N PHE A 142 -12.29 7.23 -5.73
CA PHE A 142 -13.58 6.99 -5.07
C PHE A 142 -13.86 8.10 -4.07
N ILE A 143 -14.80 9.00 -4.42
CA ILE A 143 -15.28 10.07 -3.53
C ILE A 143 -16.32 9.46 -2.60
N ASN A 144 -15.92 9.27 -1.36
CA ASN A 144 -16.63 8.51 -0.34
C ASN A 144 -17.39 9.42 0.62
N LYS A 145 -18.36 8.84 1.32
CA LYS A 145 -19.18 9.47 2.37
C LYS A 145 -20.21 10.47 1.84
N MET A 146 -20.77 10.21 0.67
CA MET A 146 -21.90 10.97 0.14
C MET A 146 -23.17 10.89 1.03
N ASP A 147 -23.21 9.96 1.99
CA ASP A 147 -24.21 9.87 3.06
C ASP A 147 -24.13 11.00 4.10
N ARG A 148 -23.20 11.93 3.95
CA ARG A 148 -23.00 13.10 4.80
C ARG A 148 -22.98 14.37 3.97
N GLU A 149 -23.09 15.54 4.64
CA GLU A 149 -22.85 16.83 4.01
C GLU A 149 -21.52 16.80 3.28
N SER A 150 -21.55 17.12 1.99
CA SER A 150 -20.40 17.10 1.09
C SER A 150 -20.17 18.46 0.44
N ARG A 151 -18.98 18.65 -0.11
CA ARG A 151 -18.69 19.76 -1.02
C ARG A 151 -19.41 19.52 -2.35
N ASN A 152 -19.51 20.57 -3.16
CA ASN A 152 -20.04 20.44 -4.52
C ASN A 152 -19.17 19.44 -5.33
N PRO A 153 -19.78 18.49 -6.05
CA PRO A 153 -19.03 17.50 -6.84
C PRO A 153 -18.09 18.12 -7.89
N PHE A 154 -18.48 19.21 -8.56
CA PHE A 154 -17.62 19.93 -9.51
C PHE A 154 -16.39 20.53 -8.81
N ASP A 155 -16.54 21.12 -7.62
CA ASP A 155 -15.42 21.64 -6.82
C ASP A 155 -14.44 20.55 -6.44
N LEU A 156 -14.92 19.32 -6.20
CA LEU A 156 -14.07 18.17 -5.87
C LEU A 156 -13.28 17.70 -7.08
N LEU A 157 -13.88 17.68 -8.28
CA LEU A 157 -13.16 17.36 -9.52
C LEU A 157 -12.10 18.42 -9.82
N ASP A 158 -12.44 19.71 -9.78
CA ASP A 158 -11.49 20.83 -9.98
C ASP A 158 -10.33 20.77 -8.97
N GLN A 159 -10.61 20.46 -7.71
CA GLN A 159 -9.57 20.29 -6.70
C GLN A 159 -8.62 19.14 -7.01
N ILE A 160 -9.14 17.99 -7.47
CA ILE A 160 -8.31 16.84 -7.86
C ILE A 160 -7.40 17.23 -9.02
N GLU A 161 -7.94 17.90 -10.03
CA GLU A 161 -7.17 18.32 -11.21
C GLU A 161 -6.12 19.37 -10.87
N THR A 162 -6.48 20.41 -10.13
CA THR A 162 -5.57 21.52 -9.81
C THR A 162 -4.49 21.13 -8.79
N GLU A 163 -4.83 20.34 -7.76
CA GLU A 163 -3.88 19.98 -6.70
C GLU A 163 -3.02 18.77 -7.02
N LEU A 164 -3.58 17.80 -7.77
CA LEU A 164 -2.86 16.56 -8.10
C LEU A 164 -2.27 16.61 -9.52
N GLY A 165 -2.79 17.46 -10.41
CA GLY A 165 -2.31 17.56 -11.78
C GLY A 165 -2.69 16.37 -12.66
N ILE A 166 -3.81 15.68 -12.35
CA ILE A 166 -4.36 14.58 -13.14
C ILE A 166 -5.75 14.98 -13.64
N ARG A 167 -6.05 14.72 -14.90
CA ARG A 167 -7.39 14.92 -15.44
C ARG A 167 -8.37 13.93 -14.84
N THR A 168 -9.63 14.31 -14.74
CA THR A 168 -10.70 13.49 -14.19
C THR A 168 -11.74 13.12 -15.25
N TYR A 169 -12.31 11.91 -15.13
CA TYR A 169 -13.45 11.44 -15.89
C TYR A 169 -14.49 10.90 -14.91
N ALA A 170 -15.59 11.62 -14.73
CA ALA A 170 -16.69 11.17 -13.89
C ALA A 170 -17.37 9.95 -14.54
N VAL A 171 -17.37 8.80 -13.88
CA VAL A 171 -18.05 7.58 -14.33
C VAL A 171 -19.50 7.58 -13.88
N ASN A 172 -19.76 8.08 -12.69
CA ASN A 172 -21.10 8.30 -12.16
C ASN A 172 -21.20 9.68 -11.51
N TRP A 173 -22.43 10.14 -11.30
CA TRP A 173 -22.73 11.42 -10.67
C TRP A 173 -23.67 11.25 -9.47
N PRO A 174 -23.41 11.90 -8.33
CA PRO A 174 -24.23 11.73 -7.13
C PRO A 174 -25.57 12.45 -7.26
N ILE A 175 -26.63 11.83 -6.76
CA ILE A 175 -27.97 12.40 -6.68
C ILE A 175 -28.22 12.83 -5.23
N GLY A 176 -28.03 14.13 -4.96
CA GLY A 176 -28.07 14.67 -3.62
C GLY A 176 -26.87 14.29 -2.77
N CYS A 177 -26.87 14.72 -1.51
CA CYS A 177 -25.85 14.38 -0.51
C CYS A 177 -26.47 14.33 0.90
N GLY A 178 -25.75 13.77 1.86
CA GLY A 178 -26.21 13.67 3.24
C GLY A 178 -27.47 12.80 3.37
N LYS A 179 -28.49 13.31 4.02
CA LYS A 179 -29.78 12.62 4.17
C LYS A 179 -30.58 12.53 2.86
N ASP A 180 -30.24 13.41 1.92
CA ASP A 180 -30.90 13.49 0.61
C ASP A 180 -30.15 12.73 -0.48
N PHE A 181 -29.12 12.00 -0.12
CA PHE A 181 -28.41 11.11 -1.04
C PHE A 181 -29.29 9.94 -1.45
N ARG A 182 -29.72 9.91 -2.71
CA ARG A 182 -30.70 8.96 -3.26
C ARG A 182 -30.07 7.88 -4.13
N GLY A 183 -28.87 8.09 -4.62
CA GLY A 183 -28.20 7.18 -5.53
C GLY A 183 -27.15 7.88 -6.39
N VAL A 184 -26.80 7.24 -7.48
CA VAL A 184 -25.88 7.77 -8.47
C VAL A 184 -26.47 7.63 -9.87
N PHE A 185 -26.18 8.59 -10.73
CA PHE A 185 -26.45 8.53 -12.17
C PHE A 185 -25.21 7.99 -12.87
N ASP A 186 -25.34 6.90 -13.61
CA ASP A 186 -24.27 6.33 -14.42
C ASP A 186 -24.17 7.09 -15.74
N LEU A 187 -23.04 7.74 -16.00
CA LEU A 187 -22.87 8.61 -17.17
C LEU A 187 -22.72 7.87 -18.49
N GLU A 188 -22.31 6.59 -18.45
CA GLU A 188 -22.14 5.78 -19.64
C GLU A 188 -23.46 5.13 -20.06
N THR A 189 -24.13 4.47 -19.13
CA THR A 189 -25.41 3.77 -19.41
C THR A 189 -26.60 4.71 -19.41
N ARG A 190 -26.45 5.93 -18.86
CA ARG A 190 -27.50 6.91 -18.66
C ARG A 190 -28.65 6.42 -17.78
N HIS A 191 -28.32 5.52 -16.83
CA HIS A 191 -29.28 4.99 -15.87
C HIS A 191 -29.02 5.54 -14.47
N ILE A 192 -30.09 5.61 -13.68
CA ILE A 192 -30.02 5.95 -12.28
C ILE A 192 -29.98 4.66 -11.46
N LEU A 193 -28.97 4.56 -10.62
CA LEU A 193 -28.83 3.50 -9.66
C LEU A 193 -29.30 4.02 -8.30
N SER A 194 -30.54 3.69 -7.92
CA SER A 194 -31.10 4.03 -6.61
C SER A 194 -30.92 2.88 -5.64
N PHE A 195 -30.67 3.20 -4.38
CA PHE A 195 -30.38 2.23 -3.35
C PHE A 195 -31.37 2.35 -2.21
N GLU A 196 -32.16 1.30 -1.97
CA GLU A 196 -33.09 1.22 -0.87
C GLU A 196 -32.55 0.33 0.25
N ALA A 197 -32.61 0.81 1.48
CA ALA A 197 -32.23 0.02 2.65
C ALA A 197 -33.34 -0.98 2.98
N THR A 198 -33.20 -2.24 2.63
CA THR A 198 -34.15 -3.29 2.97
C THR A 198 -33.79 -3.95 4.31
N GLY A 199 -34.65 -3.73 5.30
CA GLY A 199 -34.90 -4.58 6.48
C GLY A 199 -33.69 -5.10 7.27
N GLY A 200 -32.85 -4.23 7.86
CA GLY A 200 -31.95 -4.61 8.95
C GLY A 200 -30.66 -5.37 8.59
N GLN A 201 -30.57 -5.95 7.43
CA GLN A 201 -29.33 -6.39 6.78
C GLN A 201 -29.09 -5.49 5.56
N HIS A 202 -27.85 -5.01 5.42
CA HIS A 202 -27.46 -4.05 4.38
C HIS A 202 -27.42 -4.64 2.95
N THR A 203 -28.48 -5.33 2.56
CA THR A 203 -28.73 -5.70 1.17
C THR A 203 -29.44 -4.52 0.52
N VAL A 204 -28.73 -3.81 -0.32
CA VAL A 204 -29.27 -2.68 -1.08
C VAL A 204 -29.91 -3.24 -2.34
N SER A 205 -31.22 -3.04 -2.54
CA SER A 205 -31.87 -3.32 -3.81
C SER A 205 -31.48 -2.22 -4.81
N GLN A 206 -30.95 -2.60 -5.94
CA GLN A 206 -30.58 -1.69 -7.01
C GLN A 206 -31.74 -1.60 -7.99
N THR A 207 -32.25 -0.38 -8.22
CA THR A 207 -33.31 -0.14 -9.21
C THR A 207 -32.74 0.75 -10.31
N GLU A 208 -32.74 0.26 -11.52
CA GLU A 208 -32.34 1.04 -12.69
C GLU A 208 -33.53 1.83 -13.21
N VAL A 209 -33.38 3.16 -13.31
CA VAL A 209 -34.40 4.09 -13.81
C VAL A 209 -33.72 5.06 -14.76
N THR A 210 -34.32 5.28 -15.94
CA THR A 210 -33.79 6.27 -16.90
C THR A 210 -34.19 7.71 -16.51
N PRO A 211 -33.38 8.72 -16.90
CA PRO A 211 -33.70 10.14 -16.59
C PRO A 211 -35.06 10.62 -17.07
N ASP A 212 -35.58 10.01 -18.15
CA ASP A 212 -36.86 10.36 -18.76
C ASP A 212 -38.08 9.64 -18.14
N ASP A 213 -37.84 8.77 -17.14
CA ASP A 213 -38.91 8.06 -16.46
C ASP A 213 -39.75 9.03 -15.61
N PRO A 214 -41.06 9.13 -15.86
CA PRO A 214 -41.92 10.00 -15.07
C PRO A 214 -41.91 9.71 -13.56
N ALA A 215 -41.63 8.48 -13.16
CA ALA A 215 -41.51 8.08 -11.77
C ALA A 215 -40.24 8.61 -11.08
N LEU A 216 -39.24 9.09 -11.86
CA LEU A 216 -37.99 9.55 -11.32
C LEU A 216 -38.12 10.69 -10.34
N ALA A 217 -38.92 11.72 -10.68
CA ALA A 217 -39.14 12.86 -9.81
C ALA A 217 -39.85 12.48 -8.50
N GLU A 218 -40.62 11.38 -8.50
CA GLU A 218 -41.21 10.82 -7.28
C GLU A 218 -40.18 10.07 -6.45
N LEU A 219 -39.25 9.37 -7.11
CA LEU A 219 -38.20 8.55 -6.47
C LEU A 219 -37.13 9.42 -5.80
N ILE A 220 -36.57 10.40 -6.51
CA ILE A 220 -35.42 11.20 -6.04
C ILE A 220 -35.81 12.58 -5.49
N GLY A 221 -37.05 12.99 -5.69
CA GLY A 221 -37.56 14.34 -5.34
C GLY A 221 -37.37 15.36 -6.47
N LYS A 222 -38.27 16.34 -6.55
CA LYS A 222 -38.27 17.32 -7.65
C LYS A 222 -37.03 18.19 -7.71
N ASP A 223 -36.51 18.57 -6.54
CA ASP A 223 -35.31 19.43 -6.45
C ASP A 223 -34.06 18.68 -6.92
N ASN A 224 -33.88 17.44 -6.49
CA ASN A 224 -32.78 16.58 -6.95
C ASN A 224 -32.88 16.26 -8.44
N HIS A 225 -34.11 16.09 -8.96
CA HIS A 225 -34.32 15.85 -10.39
C HIS A 225 -33.92 17.07 -11.24
N ALA A 226 -34.33 18.28 -10.82
CA ALA A 226 -33.94 19.51 -11.52
C ALA A 226 -32.43 19.74 -11.47
N GLN A 227 -31.80 19.56 -10.30
CA GLN A 227 -30.35 19.68 -10.15
C GLN A 227 -29.59 18.66 -10.99
N LEU A 228 -30.03 17.40 -11.01
CA LEU A 228 -29.41 16.37 -11.83
C LEU A 228 -29.44 16.70 -13.32
N ALA A 229 -30.56 17.27 -13.81
CA ALA A 229 -30.69 17.67 -15.21
C ALA A 229 -29.70 18.79 -15.58
N GLU A 230 -29.56 19.80 -14.71
CA GLU A 230 -28.58 20.88 -14.87
C GLU A 230 -27.14 20.34 -14.84
N ASP A 231 -26.84 19.45 -13.88
CA ASP A 231 -25.49 18.86 -13.74
C ASP A 231 -25.12 17.99 -14.95
N ILE A 232 -26.07 17.22 -15.51
CA ILE A 232 -25.84 16.40 -16.71
C ILE A 232 -25.54 17.30 -17.91
N GLU A 233 -26.29 18.42 -18.10
CA GLU A 233 -26.02 19.35 -19.19
C GLU A 233 -24.61 19.96 -19.10
N LEU A 234 -24.16 20.32 -17.90
CA LEU A 234 -22.81 20.80 -17.65
C LEU A 234 -21.74 19.73 -17.93
N LEU A 235 -21.98 18.50 -17.48
CA LEU A 235 -21.06 17.38 -17.71
C LEU A 235 -20.94 17.05 -19.21
N ASP A 236 -22.03 17.01 -19.94
CA ASP A 236 -22.03 16.76 -21.39
C ASP A 236 -21.29 17.85 -22.18
N GLY A 237 -21.20 19.08 -21.65
CA GLY A 237 -20.51 20.20 -22.26
C GLY A 237 -19.05 20.38 -21.87
N ALA A 238 -18.62 19.87 -20.71
CA ALA A 238 -17.33 20.19 -20.10
C ALA A 238 -16.50 18.97 -19.64
N SER A 239 -17.05 17.76 -19.67
CA SER A 239 -16.28 16.56 -19.24
C SER A 239 -15.24 16.16 -20.27
N GLU A 240 -14.14 15.55 -19.77
CA GLU A 240 -13.20 14.81 -20.61
C GLU A 240 -13.89 13.61 -21.27
N ASP A 241 -13.51 13.28 -22.50
CA ASP A 241 -13.98 12.09 -23.19
C ASP A 241 -13.41 10.83 -22.57
N PHE A 242 -14.18 9.73 -22.60
CA PHE A 242 -13.71 8.43 -22.18
C PHE A 242 -12.50 8.00 -23.03
N ASN A 243 -11.39 7.70 -22.37
CA ASN A 243 -10.16 7.26 -23.02
C ASN A 243 -9.47 6.18 -22.19
N LEU A 244 -9.64 4.93 -22.60
CA LEU A 244 -9.09 3.78 -21.87
C LEU A 244 -7.55 3.79 -21.80
N ASP A 245 -6.88 4.20 -22.89
CA ASP A 245 -5.40 4.28 -22.90
C ASP A 245 -4.89 5.35 -21.93
N ALA A 246 -5.58 6.50 -21.84
CA ALA A 246 -5.26 7.54 -20.87
C ALA A 246 -5.50 7.08 -19.42
N ILE A 247 -6.54 6.29 -19.18
CA ILE A 247 -6.81 5.67 -17.87
C ILE A 247 -5.70 4.69 -17.51
N GLN A 248 -5.38 3.76 -18.40
CA GLN A 248 -4.40 2.70 -18.15
C GLN A 248 -2.96 3.22 -18.04
N SER A 249 -2.66 4.35 -18.66
CA SER A 249 -1.36 5.04 -18.52
C SER A 249 -1.27 5.95 -17.29
N GLY A 250 -2.37 6.14 -16.54
CA GLY A 250 -2.43 7.02 -15.37
C GLY A 250 -2.51 8.51 -15.69
N ALA A 251 -2.85 8.88 -16.94
CA ALA A 251 -3.03 10.27 -17.37
C ALA A 251 -4.45 10.81 -17.11
N LEU A 252 -5.42 9.91 -16.92
CA LEU A 252 -6.83 10.22 -16.65
C LEU A 252 -7.31 9.35 -15.48
N SER A 253 -7.91 9.96 -14.48
CA SER A 253 -8.48 9.25 -13.33
C SER A 253 -10.00 9.10 -13.47
N PRO A 254 -10.52 7.88 -13.58
CA PRO A 254 -11.96 7.65 -13.43
C PRO A 254 -12.40 7.99 -12.01
N VAL A 255 -13.47 8.79 -11.88
CA VAL A 255 -14.01 9.25 -10.60
C VAL A 255 -15.37 8.64 -10.35
N PHE A 256 -15.54 8.07 -9.17
CA PHE A 256 -16.77 7.46 -8.69
C PHE A 256 -17.22 8.12 -7.40
N PHE A 257 -18.51 8.40 -7.30
CA PHE A 257 -19.14 8.92 -6.09
C PHE A 257 -19.92 7.81 -5.40
N GLY A 258 -19.88 7.78 -4.06
CA GLY A 258 -20.60 6.77 -3.31
C GLY A 258 -20.46 6.89 -1.79
N SER A 259 -20.96 5.88 -1.10
CA SER A 259 -20.80 5.70 0.35
C SER A 259 -20.48 4.26 0.69
N ALA A 260 -19.26 4.00 1.11
CA ALA A 260 -18.85 2.68 1.57
C ALA A 260 -19.63 2.24 2.82
N LEU A 261 -20.02 3.16 3.69
CA LEU A 261 -20.77 2.84 4.91
C LEU A 261 -22.16 2.27 4.58
N THR A 262 -22.87 2.89 3.65
CA THR A 262 -24.23 2.54 3.26
C THR A 262 -24.30 1.57 2.07
N ASN A 263 -23.17 1.18 1.50
CA ASN A 263 -23.02 0.39 0.28
C ASN A 263 -23.46 1.08 -1.03
N PHE A 264 -23.71 2.38 -1.02
CA PHE A 264 -24.14 3.10 -2.20
C PHE A 264 -23.01 3.24 -3.22
N GLY A 265 -23.20 2.75 -4.43
CA GLY A 265 -22.26 2.84 -5.53
C GLY A 265 -21.05 1.91 -5.43
N VAL A 266 -20.92 1.06 -4.39
CA VAL A 266 -19.69 0.24 -4.19
C VAL A 266 -19.63 -0.93 -5.17
N GLU A 267 -20.72 -1.67 -5.39
CA GLU A 267 -20.73 -2.79 -6.33
C GLU A 267 -20.55 -2.34 -7.80
N PRO A 268 -21.30 -1.33 -8.30
CA PRO A 268 -21.05 -0.76 -9.61
C PRO A 268 -19.61 -0.25 -9.78
N PHE A 269 -19.05 0.41 -8.75
CA PHE A 269 -17.66 0.80 -8.73
C PHE A 269 -16.72 -0.41 -8.93
N LEU A 270 -16.90 -1.49 -8.16
CA LEU A 270 -16.05 -2.68 -8.27
C LEU A 270 -16.10 -3.28 -9.67
N LYS A 271 -17.29 -3.45 -10.23
CA LYS A 271 -17.45 -4.01 -11.59
C LYS A 271 -16.73 -3.14 -12.62
N ARG A 272 -17.01 -1.84 -12.63
CA ARG A 272 -16.40 -0.93 -13.61
C ARG A 272 -14.89 -0.77 -13.40
N PHE A 273 -14.44 -0.75 -12.15
CA PHE A 273 -13.02 -0.74 -11.82
C PHE A 273 -12.27 -1.96 -12.41
N LEU A 274 -12.84 -3.16 -12.28
CA LEU A 274 -12.22 -4.37 -12.81
C LEU A 274 -12.15 -4.40 -14.35
N GLU A 275 -13.15 -3.84 -15.03
CA GLU A 275 -13.17 -3.69 -16.48
C GLU A 275 -12.09 -2.73 -16.98
N LEU A 276 -11.91 -1.60 -16.29
CA LEU A 276 -10.99 -0.54 -16.70
C LEU A 276 -9.54 -0.79 -16.26
N THR A 277 -9.34 -1.57 -15.18
CA THR A 277 -8.01 -1.86 -14.64
C THR A 277 -7.25 -2.80 -15.58
N PRO A 278 -5.99 -2.47 -15.94
CA PRO A 278 -5.18 -3.36 -16.77
C PRO A 278 -4.84 -4.67 -16.06
N PRO A 279 -4.48 -5.74 -16.79
CA PRO A 279 -3.80 -6.89 -16.24
C PRO A 279 -2.44 -6.47 -15.63
N PRO A 280 -1.69 -7.40 -14.99
CA PRO A 280 -0.41 -7.09 -14.40
C PRO A 280 0.52 -6.32 -15.36
N LEU A 281 1.15 -5.27 -14.84
CA LEU A 281 2.02 -4.39 -15.61
C LEU A 281 3.45 -4.96 -15.71
N ALA A 282 4.14 -4.62 -16.79
CA ALA A 282 5.55 -4.91 -16.98
C ALA A 282 6.42 -4.18 -15.94
N ARG A 283 7.59 -4.74 -15.62
CA ARG A 283 8.51 -4.22 -14.62
C ARG A 283 9.91 -4.02 -15.19
N MET A 284 10.61 -3.00 -14.69
CA MET A 284 12.00 -2.75 -15.07
C MET A 284 12.96 -3.60 -14.24
N ALA A 285 13.96 -4.17 -14.91
CA ALA A 285 15.06 -4.92 -14.31
C ALA A 285 16.34 -4.61 -15.08
N GLU A 286 17.32 -3.99 -14.43
CA GLU A 286 18.63 -3.65 -15.03
C GLU A 286 18.54 -2.93 -16.40
N GLY A 287 17.52 -2.07 -16.55
CA GLY A 287 17.27 -1.32 -17.79
C GLY A 287 16.46 -2.06 -18.86
N GLU A 288 16.08 -3.31 -18.63
CA GLU A 288 15.23 -4.11 -19.51
C GLU A 288 13.80 -4.19 -18.95
N THR A 289 12.82 -4.34 -19.84
CA THR A 289 11.42 -4.51 -19.48
C THR A 289 11.05 -5.98 -19.39
N VAL A 290 10.63 -6.44 -18.22
CA VAL A 290 10.13 -7.79 -17.97
C VAL A 290 8.62 -7.81 -18.14
N SER A 291 8.13 -8.54 -19.15
CA SER A 291 6.70 -8.70 -19.39
C SER A 291 6.08 -9.71 -18.41
N PRO A 292 4.87 -9.48 -17.86
CA PRO A 292 4.19 -10.48 -17.05
C PRO A 292 3.91 -11.80 -17.80
N PHE A 293 3.84 -11.73 -19.13
CA PHE A 293 3.60 -12.87 -20.01
C PHE A 293 4.85 -13.66 -20.41
N ASP A 294 6.04 -13.27 -19.92
CA ASP A 294 7.25 -14.05 -20.12
C ASP A 294 7.15 -15.39 -19.41
N ASN A 295 7.70 -16.44 -20.06
CA ASN A 295 7.58 -17.80 -19.53
C ASN A 295 8.44 -18.08 -18.29
N HIS A 296 9.47 -17.25 -18.05
CA HIS A 296 10.37 -17.41 -16.91
C HIS A 296 9.73 -16.82 -15.66
N PHE A 297 9.73 -17.59 -14.58
CA PHE A 297 9.28 -17.10 -13.30
C PHE A 297 10.25 -16.04 -12.76
N THR A 298 9.71 -14.88 -12.42
CA THR A 298 10.42 -13.84 -11.68
C THR A 298 9.51 -13.24 -10.62
N ALA A 299 10.11 -12.84 -9.50
CA ALA A 299 9.40 -12.20 -8.39
C ALA A 299 10.36 -11.29 -7.61
N PHE A 300 9.83 -10.35 -6.85
CA PHE A 300 10.61 -9.57 -5.89
C PHE A 300 9.95 -9.52 -4.51
N VAL A 301 10.78 -9.34 -3.50
CA VAL A 301 10.36 -9.20 -2.09
C VAL A 301 9.98 -7.74 -1.84
N PHE A 302 8.73 -7.48 -1.51
CA PHE A 302 8.29 -6.12 -1.15
C PHE A 302 7.97 -5.95 0.33
N LYS A 303 7.73 -7.06 1.05
CA LYS A 303 7.36 -7.03 2.47
C LYS A 303 7.89 -8.26 3.18
N ILE A 304 8.35 -8.08 4.41
CA ILE A 304 8.70 -9.15 5.34
C ILE A 304 7.94 -8.91 6.64
N GLN A 305 7.41 -9.96 7.23
CA GLN A 305 6.65 -9.88 8.47
C GLN A 305 6.98 -11.05 9.39
N ALA A 306 7.44 -10.75 10.60
CA ALA A 306 7.73 -11.74 11.62
C ALA A 306 6.63 -11.80 12.68
N ASN A 307 6.58 -12.91 13.41
CA ASN A 307 5.73 -13.12 14.57
C ASN A 307 4.23 -12.92 14.32
N MET A 308 3.74 -13.17 13.10
CA MET A 308 2.31 -13.15 12.81
C MET A 308 1.54 -14.18 13.67
N ASN A 309 2.18 -15.31 13.96
CA ASN A 309 1.68 -16.26 14.95
C ASN A 309 2.60 -16.26 16.17
N LYS A 310 2.12 -15.74 17.30
CA LYS A 310 2.86 -15.65 18.58
C LYS A 310 3.36 -17.03 19.08
N ALA A 311 2.65 -18.13 18.72
CA ALA A 311 3.01 -19.47 19.13
C ALA A 311 4.18 -20.08 18.35
N HIS A 312 4.38 -19.70 17.10
CA HIS A 312 5.34 -20.32 16.20
C HIS A 312 6.54 -19.44 15.82
N ARG A 313 6.53 -18.15 16.19
CA ARG A 313 7.60 -17.18 15.83
C ARG A 313 7.97 -17.27 14.37
N ASP A 314 6.96 -17.35 13.51
CA ASP A 314 7.09 -17.46 12.08
C ASP A 314 7.58 -16.13 11.47
N ARG A 315 8.34 -16.23 10.39
CA ARG A 315 8.69 -15.11 9.52
C ARG A 315 8.21 -15.44 8.11
N VAL A 316 7.42 -14.55 7.54
CA VAL A 316 6.84 -14.68 6.22
C VAL A 316 7.39 -13.57 5.34
N THR A 317 7.89 -13.94 4.19
CA THR A 317 8.33 -13.02 3.14
C THR A 317 7.28 -12.99 2.04
N PHE A 318 6.82 -11.79 1.68
CA PHE A 318 5.83 -11.58 0.63
C PHE A 318 6.52 -11.27 -0.69
N LEU A 319 6.23 -12.11 -1.68
CA LEU A 319 6.75 -12.03 -3.04
C LEU A 319 5.66 -11.56 -3.99
N ARG A 320 5.94 -10.52 -4.78
CA ARG A 320 5.15 -10.15 -5.93
C ARG A 320 5.68 -10.89 -7.16
N ILE A 321 4.88 -11.74 -7.77
CA ILE A 321 5.26 -12.45 -9.00
C ILE A 321 5.15 -11.48 -10.19
N CYS A 322 6.25 -11.26 -10.90
CA CYS A 322 6.35 -10.29 -11.99
C CYS A 322 6.17 -10.92 -13.37
N SER A 323 6.62 -12.16 -13.55
CA SER A 323 6.46 -12.90 -14.80
C SER A 323 6.31 -14.40 -14.59
N GLY A 324 5.68 -15.06 -15.55
CA GLY A 324 5.55 -16.50 -15.62
C GLY A 324 4.65 -17.11 -14.56
N LYS A 325 4.95 -18.36 -14.22
CA LYS A 325 4.18 -19.20 -13.31
C LYS A 325 5.06 -19.73 -12.19
N PHE A 326 4.63 -19.61 -10.96
CA PHE A 326 5.16 -20.31 -9.81
C PHE A 326 4.49 -21.66 -9.66
N THR A 327 5.27 -22.71 -9.38
CA THR A 327 4.76 -24.02 -8.96
C THR A 327 5.42 -24.43 -7.66
N ARG A 328 4.66 -25.09 -6.80
CA ARG A 328 5.16 -25.60 -5.53
C ARG A 328 6.38 -26.50 -5.76
N ASP A 329 7.35 -26.39 -4.84
CA ASP A 329 8.61 -27.13 -4.84
C ASP A 329 9.55 -26.86 -6.03
N MET A 330 9.23 -25.88 -6.92
CA MET A 330 10.15 -25.49 -7.98
C MET A 330 11.47 -24.96 -7.39
N GLU A 331 12.58 -25.24 -8.10
CA GLU A 331 13.87 -24.64 -7.79
C GLU A 331 13.88 -23.19 -8.29
N VAL A 332 14.28 -22.26 -7.44
CA VAL A 332 14.44 -20.84 -7.75
C VAL A 332 15.86 -20.38 -7.44
N TYR A 333 16.23 -19.24 -8.01
CA TYR A 333 17.50 -18.58 -7.77
C TYR A 333 17.28 -17.26 -7.02
N HIS A 334 17.90 -17.11 -5.85
CA HIS A 334 17.93 -15.88 -5.08
C HIS A 334 19.12 -15.03 -5.57
N VAL A 335 18.83 -13.92 -6.25
CA VAL A 335 19.84 -13.15 -6.99
C VAL A 335 20.86 -12.49 -6.05
N GLN A 336 20.39 -11.75 -5.04
CA GLN A 336 21.25 -11.06 -4.09
C GLN A 336 22.05 -12.02 -3.19
N GLY A 337 21.49 -13.19 -2.90
CA GLY A 337 22.16 -14.24 -2.13
C GLY A 337 23.01 -15.19 -2.96
N ASP A 338 23.08 -15.03 -4.28
CA ASP A 338 23.82 -15.84 -5.25
C ASP A 338 23.66 -17.36 -5.01
N LYS A 339 22.43 -17.82 -4.79
CA LYS A 339 22.17 -19.23 -4.47
C LYS A 339 20.87 -19.76 -5.03
N LYS A 340 20.86 -21.05 -5.34
CA LYS A 340 19.66 -21.81 -5.64
C LYS A 340 18.97 -22.26 -4.35
N MET A 341 17.65 -22.26 -4.36
CA MET A 341 16.85 -22.69 -3.22
C MET A 341 15.46 -23.15 -3.65
N ARG A 342 14.71 -23.73 -2.74
CA ARG A 342 13.28 -23.98 -2.88
C ARG A 342 12.52 -23.12 -1.89
N LEU A 343 11.40 -22.55 -2.33
CA LEU A 343 10.54 -21.75 -1.48
C LEU A 343 9.71 -22.66 -0.57
N SER A 344 9.83 -22.44 0.74
CA SER A 344 9.14 -23.28 1.73
C SER A 344 7.74 -22.75 2.01
N GLN A 345 6.77 -23.68 2.08
CA GLN A 345 5.39 -23.41 2.50
C GLN A 345 4.77 -22.19 1.80
N PRO A 346 4.67 -22.20 0.45
CA PRO A 346 4.05 -21.10 -0.27
C PRO A 346 2.58 -20.98 0.13
N GLN A 347 2.17 -19.79 0.52
CA GLN A 347 0.85 -19.49 1.06
C GLN A 347 0.25 -18.30 0.34
N MET A 348 -1.06 -18.33 0.19
CA MET A 348 -1.87 -17.21 -0.23
C MET A 348 -2.68 -16.70 0.95
N MET A 349 -2.88 -15.40 1.03
CA MET A 349 -3.63 -14.79 2.11
C MET A 349 -5.08 -14.61 1.67
N MET A 350 -5.95 -15.47 2.17
CA MET A 350 -7.39 -15.45 1.91
C MET A 350 -8.10 -14.81 3.12
N ALA A 351 -8.24 -13.50 3.13
CA ALA A 351 -8.83 -12.75 4.24
C ALA A 351 -8.23 -13.15 5.62
N GLU A 352 -8.96 -13.91 6.45
CA GLU A 352 -8.51 -14.37 7.77
C GLU A 352 -7.68 -15.67 7.72
N ASN A 353 -7.69 -16.38 6.58
CA ASN A 353 -7.08 -17.69 6.44
C ASN A 353 -5.82 -17.66 5.57
N ARG A 354 -4.93 -18.59 5.84
CA ARG A 354 -3.76 -18.88 5.02
C ARG A 354 -3.96 -20.21 4.34
N GLU A 355 -3.87 -20.24 3.02
CA GLU A 355 -3.98 -21.47 2.26
C GLU A 355 -2.65 -21.79 1.59
N ILE A 356 -2.21 -23.04 1.69
CA ILE A 356 -1.05 -23.52 0.96
C ILE A 356 -1.46 -23.63 -0.50
N ILE A 357 -0.62 -23.09 -1.38
CA ILE A 357 -0.88 -23.05 -2.82
C ILE A 357 0.09 -23.94 -3.59
N ASP A 358 -0.40 -24.54 -4.66
CA ASP A 358 0.40 -25.33 -5.58
C ASP A 358 0.90 -24.49 -6.78
N GLU A 359 0.14 -23.48 -7.18
CA GLU A 359 0.42 -22.62 -8.33
C GLU A 359 0.08 -21.17 -8.06
N ALA A 360 0.85 -20.26 -8.66
CA ALA A 360 0.56 -18.82 -8.70
C ALA A 360 1.15 -18.21 -9.98
N TYR A 361 0.64 -17.07 -10.40
CA TYR A 361 0.95 -16.49 -11.70
C TYR A 361 1.40 -15.04 -11.57
N ALA A 362 2.00 -14.48 -12.61
CA ALA A 362 2.32 -13.06 -12.65
C ALA A 362 1.08 -12.23 -12.28
N GLY A 363 1.25 -11.30 -11.36
CA GLY A 363 0.13 -10.59 -10.73
C GLY A 363 -0.13 -11.02 -9.30
N ASP A 364 0.05 -12.29 -8.96
CA ASP A 364 -0.20 -12.79 -7.61
C ASP A 364 0.85 -12.35 -6.60
N ILE A 365 0.43 -12.35 -5.34
CA ILE A 365 1.28 -12.16 -4.18
C ILE A 365 1.25 -13.43 -3.36
N ILE A 366 2.42 -14.00 -3.11
CA ILE A 366 2.57 -15.19 -2.29
C ILE A 366 3.40 -14.89 -1.04
N GLY A 367 3.02 -15.47 0.09
CA GLY A 367 3.83 -15.51 1.29
C GLY A 367 4.65 -16.80 1.33
N VAL A 368 5.92 -16.72 1.68
CA VAL A 368 6.78 -17.89 1.87
C VAL A 368 7.41 -17.85 3.25
N PHE A 369 7.60 -19.02 3.84
CA PHE A 369 8.34 -19.11 5.11
C PHE A 369 9.80 -18.70 4.86
N ASP A 370 10.31 -17.82 5.72
CA ASP A 370 11.65 -17.27 5.61
C ASP A 370 12.47 -17.53 6.88
N PRO A 371 13.51 -18.34 6.82
CA PRO A 371 14.42 -18.56 7.95
C PRO A 371 15.37 -17.36 8.22
N GLY A 372 15.16 -16.22 7.60
CA GLY A 372 15.99 -15.01 7.72
C GLY A 372 16.95 -14.81 6.55
N LEU A 373 16.59 -15.31 5.38
CA LEU A 373 17.42 -15.27 4.18
C LEU A 373 17.13 -14.07 3.27
N PHE A 374 15.89 -13.57 3.30
CA PHE A 374 15.44 -12.53 2.40
C PHE A 374 15.52 -11.14 3.01
N SER A 375 15.74 -10.18 2.14
CA SER A 375 15.64 -8.74 2.41
C SER A 375 14.62 -8.10 1.47
N ILE A 376 14.03 -6.98 1.89
CA ILE A 376 13.14 -6.19 1.03
C ILE A 376 13.94 -5.71 -0.19
N GLY A 377 13.35 -5.88 -1.39
CA GLY A 377 14.00 -5.59 -2.67
C GLY A 377 14.73 -6.77 -3.31
N ASP A 378 14.84 -7.91 -2.61
CA ASP A 378 15.47 -9.10 -3.20
C ASP A 378 14.68 -9.62 -4.40
N THR A 379 15.42 -10.09 -5.40
CA THR A 379 14.88 -10.70 -6.63
C THR A 379 15.01 -12.21 -6.59
N ILE A 380 13.94 -12.88 -6.96
CA ILE A 380 13.84 -14.33 -7.09
C ILE A 380 13.48 -14.66 -8.54
N CYS A 381 14.20 -15.56 -9.17
CA CYS A 381 13.96 -15.93 -10.57
C CYS A 381 14.14 -17.42 -10.83
N SER A 382 13.75 -17.87 -12.03
CA SER A 382 14.04 -19.21 -12.51
C SER A 382 15.54 -19.44 -12.61
N PRO A 383 16.07 -20.64 -12.25
CA PRO A 383 17.47 -20.95 -12.47
C PRO A 383 17.84 -20.82 -13.95
N GLY A 384 18.93 -20.11 -14.25
CA GLY A 384 19.41 -19.88 -15.63
C GLY A 384 18.84 -18.62 -16.31
N HIS A 385 17.86 -17.95 -15.71
CA HIS A 385 17.36 -16.65 -16.18
C HIS A 385 17.58 -15.60 -15.08
N ARG A 386 18.82 -15.12 -14.97
CA ARG A 386 19.22 -14.16 -13.93
C ARG A 386 18.91 -12.75 -14.39
N LEU A 387 18.16 -12.04 -13.60
CA LEU A 387 17.93 -10.60 -13.72
C LEU A 387 17.77 -10.03 -12.30
N LYS A 388 17.95 -8.73 -12.14
CA LYS A 388 17.75 -8.02 -10.88
C LYS A 388 16.76 -6.89 -11.10
N PHE A 389 15.63 -6.90 -10.37
CA PHE A 389 14.72 -5.79 -10.37
C PHE A 389 15.35 -4.57 -9.70
N ASP A 390 14.94 -3.39 -10.16
CA ASP A 390 15.32 -2.13 -9.53
C ASP A 390 14.89 -2.16 -8.05
N GLY A 391 15.81 -1.78 -7.17
CA GLY A 391 15.60 -1.84 -5.73
C GLY A 391 14.44 -0.96 -5.27
N ILE A 392 13.89 -1.29 -4.11
CA ILE A 392 12.89 -0.45 -3.45
C ILE A 392 13.64 0.63 -2.66
N PRO A 393 13.47 1.92 -2.99
CA PRO A 393 14.12 2.99 -2.26
C PRO A 393 13.74 2.99 -0.78
N THR A 394 14.71 3.27 0.09
CA THR A 394 14.48 3.46 1.52
C THR A 394 14.39 4.95 1.82
N PHE A 395 13.35 5.40 2.52
CA PHE A 395 13.22 6.79 2.93
C PHE A 395 14.23 7.13 4.03
N ALA A 396 14.79 8.34 3.96
CA ALA A 396 15.59 8.86 5.05
C ALA A 396 14.72 9.06 6.30
N PRO A 397 15.12 8.58 7.49
CA PRO A 397 14.44 8.87 8.72
C PRO A 397 14.46 10.38 9.04
N GLU A 398 13.38 10.86 9.65
CA GLU A 398 13.22 12.24 10.11
C GLU A 398 13.41 12.37 11.63
N HIS A 399 13.28 11.26 12.37
CA HIS A 399 13.39 11.24 13.82
C HIS A 399 14.36 10.16 14.27
N PHE A 400 15.20 10.48 15.25
CA PHE A 400 16.24 9.60 15.76
C PHE A 400 16.17 9.47 17.27
N ALA A 401 16.41 8.26 17.77
CA ALA A 401 16.55 8.01 19.19
C ALA A 401 17.64 6.97 19.47
N ARG A 402 18.37 7.15 20.54
CA ARG A 402 19.25 6.14 21.11
C ARG A 402 18.40 5.16 21.90
N VAL A 403 18.59 3.87 21.65
CA VAL A 403 17.79 2.81 22.28
C VAL A 403 18.70 1.75 22.87
N ARG A 404 18.41 1.38 24.11
CA ARG A 404 19.10 0.30 24.84
C ARG A 404 18.10 -0.52 25.66
N HIS A 405 18.46 -1.74 26.00
CA HIS A 405 17.68 -2.56 26.91
C HIS A 405 17.80 -2.07 28.37
N LYS A 406 16.73 -2.20 29.16
CA LYS A 406 16.77 -1.91 30.61
C LYS A 406 17.48 -3.00 31.40
N ASP A 407 17.28 -4.26 31.00
CA ASP A 407 17.78 -5.44 31.69
C ASP A 407 18.91 -6.08 30.89
N THR A 408 20.11 -6.11 31.44
CA THR A 408 21.30 -6.70 30.81
C THR A 408 21.17 -8.19 30.49
N MET A 409 20.33 -8.92 31.23
CA MET A 409 20.04 -10.34 30.97
C MET A 409 19.25 -10.54 29.67
N LYS A 410 18.60 -9.50 29.17
CA LYS A 410 17.78 -9.52 27.94
C LYS A 410 18.56 -9.10 26.67
N ARG A 411 19.88 -8.95 26.73
CA ARG A 411 20.73 -8.52 25.62
C ARG A 411 20.48 -9.30 24.32
N LYS A 412 20.47 -10.64 24.39
CA LYS A 412 20.24 -11.49 23.20
C LYS A 412 18.87 -11.27 22.57
N GLN A 413 17.83 -11.14 23.41
CA GLN A 413 16.46 -10.86 22.95
C GLN A 413 16.36 -9.47 22.37
N PHE A 414 17.06 -8.47 22.93
CA PHE A 414 17.13 -7.10 22.45
C PHE A 414 17.71 -7.08 21.03
N VAL A 415 18.92 -7.60 20.86
CA VAL A 415 19.60 -7.61 19.55
C VAL A 415 18.74 -8.34 18.50
N LYS A 416 18.18 -9.51 18.87
CA LYS A 416 17.29 -10.26 17.97
C LYS A 416 16.06 -9.44 17.58
N GLY A 417 15.38 -8.81 18.54
CA GLY A 417 14.16 -8.04 18.29
C GLY A 417 14.42 -6.81 17.40
N VAL A 418 15.47 -6.05 17.73
CA VAL A 418 15.87 -4.86 16.97
C VAL A 418 16.19 -5.24 15.52
N MET A 419 17.00 -6.29 15.32
CA MET A 419 17.36 -6.75 13.98
C MET A 419 16.16 -7.24 13.17
N GLN A 420 15.28 -8.03 13.76
CA GLN A 420 14.10 -8.54 13.05
C GLN A 420 13.13 -7.41 12.66
N ILE A 421 12.84 -6.47 13.57
CA ILE A 421 11.96 -5.34 13.29
C ILE A 421 12.57 -4.41 12.23
N ALA A 422 13.90 -4.24 12.22
CA ALA A 422 14.59 -3.48 11.19
C ALA A 422 14.55 -4.18 9.81
N GLN A 423 14.71 -5.50 9.79
CA GLN A 423 14.60 -6.29 8.54
C GLN A 423 13.20 -6.28 7.94
N GLU A 424 12.16 -6.12 8.75
CA GLU A 424 10.78 -5.87 8.29
C GLU A 424 10.60 -4.45 7.73
N GLY A 425 11.59 -3.58 7.94
CA GLY A 425 11.56 -2.18 7.53
C GLY A 425 10.64 -1.30 8.39
N ALA A 426 10.20 -1.75 9.56
CA ALA A 426 9.38 -0.96 10.47
C ALA A 426 10.17 0.16 11.15
N ILE A 427 11.49 -0.01 11.29
CA ILE A 427 12.47 0.96 11.78
C ILE A 427 13.76 0.82 10.98
N GLN A 428 14.59 1.84 11.01
CA GLN A 428 15.98 1.77 10.57
C GLN A 428 16.90 1.80 11.79
N ILE A 429 17.98 1.03 11.74
CA ILE A 429 18.93 0.93 12.85
C ILE A 429 20.33 1.30 12.39
N PHE A 430 21.02 2.02 13.26
CA PHE A 430 22.38 2.44 13.05
C PHE A 430 23.19 2.21 14.32
N HIS A 431 24.46 1.90 14.15
CA HIS A 431 25.41 1.77 15.27
C HIS A 431 26.70 2.51 14.95
N GLU A 432 27.41 2.93 15.95
CA GLU A 432 28.74 3.50 15.76
C GLU A 432 29.71 2.39 15.31
N PRO A 433 30.60 2.68 14.36
CA PRO A 433 31.62 1.72 13.94
C PRO A 433 32.41 1.20 15.14
N GLU A 434 32.66 -0.11 15.18
CA GLU A 434 33.36 -0.80 16.29
C GLU A 434 32.57 -0.90 17.61
N SER A 435 31.34 -0.38 17.66
CA SER A 435 30.44 -0.55 18.80
C SER A 435 29.57 -1.81 18.64
N GLY A 436 29.27 -2.45 19.77
CA GLY A 436 28.33 -3.58 19.76
C GLY A 436 26.88 -3.12 19.60
N MET A 437 25.99 -4.09 19.31
CA MET A 437 24.54 -3.88 19.18
C MET A 437 23.80 -3.79 20.54
N GLU A 438 24.48 -3.46 21.62
CA GLU A 438 23.88 -3.30 22.94
C GLU A 438 23.10 -1.99 23.09
N GLU A 439 23.56 -0.99 22.35
CA GLU A 439 22.95 0.30 22.18
C GLU A 439 22.94 0.64 20.70
N VAL A 440 21.79 1.03 20.18
CA VAL A 440 21.60 1.36 18.77
C VAL A 440 20.93 2.71 18.62
N ILE A 441 21.19 3.38 17.51
CA ILE A 441 20.41 4.52 17.07
C ILE A 441 19.28 3.99 16.19
N VAL A 442 18.05 4.30 16.57
CA VAL A 442 16.85 3.96 15.78
C VAL A 442 16.39 5.21 15.07
N GLY A 443 16.23 5.09 13.75
CA GLY A 443 15.67 6.11 12.87
C GLY A 443 14.27 5.70 12.40
N VAL A 444 13.34 6.65 12.36
CA VAL A 444 11.96 6.47 11.90
C VAL A 444 11.49 7.68 11.10
N VAL A 445 10.54 7.47 10.21
CA VAL A 445 9.90 8.56 9.42
C VAL A 445 8.92 9.33 10.30
N GLY A 446 8.17 8.64 11.17
CA GLY A 446 7.21 9.26 12.08
C GLY A 446 7.31 8.76 13.51
N VAL A 447 6.97 9.63 14.46
CA VAL A 447 7.14 9.35 15.90
C VAL A 447 6.34 8.18 16.43
N LEU A 448 5.17 7.86 15.83
CA LEU A 448 4.37 6.70 16.23
C LEU A 448 5.09 5.37 15.97
N GLN A 449 6.02 5.30 15.03
CA GLN A 449 6.81 4.10 14.79
C GLN A 449 7.65 3.71 16.04
N PHE A 450 8.11 4.69 16.82
CA PHE A 450 8.78 4.39 18.09
C PHE A 450 7.86 3.70 19.09
N ASP A 451 6.61 4.13 19.19
CA ASP A 451 5.64 3.54 20.12
C ASP A 451 5.29 2.12 19.71
N VAL A 452 5.14 1.88 18.39
CA VAL A 452 4.94 0.55 17.82
C VAL A 452 6.16 -0.33 18.10
N PHE A 453 7.36 0.19 17.88
CA PHE A 453 8.62 -0.50 18.15
C PHE A 453 8.73 -0.91 19.63
N GLU A 454 8.49 0.02 20.56
CA GLU A 454 8.52 -0.26 22.00
C GLU A 454 7.47 -1.31 22.40
N HIS A 455 6.24 -1.19 21.86
CA HIS A 455 5.18 -2.17 22.09
C HIS A 455 5.59 -3.57 21.61
N ARG A 456 6.16 -3.68 20.40
CA ARG A 456 6.62 -4.94 19.81
C ARG A 456 7.79 -5.55 20.60
N MET A 457 8.77 -4.74 21.02
CA MET A 457 9.88 -5.19 21.85
C MET A 457 9.39 -5.81 23.15
N ARG A 458 8.37 -5.22 23.77
CA ARG A 458 7.75 -5.73 25.00
C ARG A 458 6.90 -6.99 24.75
N SER A 459 6.01 -6.96 23.77
CA SER A 459 5.00 -8.00 23.55
C SER A 459 5.54 -9.25 22.85
N GLU A 460 6.49 -9.09 21.90
CA GLU A 460 7.00 -10.18 21.07
C GLU A 460 8.33 -10.74 21.61
N TYR A 461 9.21 -9.87 22.14
CA TYR A 461 10.56 -10.24 22.58
C TYR A 461 10.74 -10.23 24.10
N ASN A 462 9.72 -9.77 24.85
CA ASN A 462 9.76 -9.61 26.31
C ASN A 462 10.95 -8.75 26.78
N VAL A 463 11.19 -7.64 26.08
CA VAL A 463 12.27 -6.68 26.37
C VAL A 463 11.69 -5.29 26.62
N GLU A 464 12.02 -4.71 27.78
CA GLU A 464 11.79 -3.30 28.03
C GLU A 464 13.00 -2.48 27.56
N ILE A 465 12.74 -1.40 26.86
CA ILE A 465 13.76 -0.49 26.32
C ILE A 465 13.77 0.85 27.02
N VAL A 466 14.90 1.54 26.95
CA VAL A 466 15.05 2.97 27.25
C VAL A 466 15.27 3.67 25.93
N ARG A 467 14.49 4.70 25.66
CA ARG A 467 14.57 5.55 24.48
C ARG A 467 14.99 6.96 24.87
N GLU A 468 16.07 7.46 24.29
CA GLU A 468 16.59 8.81 24.48
C GLU A 468 16.56 9.53 23.11
N PRO A 469 15.71 10.56 22.91
CA PRO A 469 15.65 11.30 21.66
C PRO A 469 17.01 11.94 21.32
N LEU A 470 17.34 11.96 20.03
CA LEU A 470 18.54 12.59 19.49
C LEU A 470 18.16 13.77 18.58
N SER A 471 19.05 14.76 18.51
CA SER A 471 18.83 16.01 17.76
C SER A 471 19.16 15.93 16.26
N TYR A 472 19.48 14.74 15.74
CA TYR A 472 19.73 14.59 14.32
C TYR A 472 18.47 14.79 13.50
N GLN A 473 18.62 15.43 12.32
CA GLN A 473 17.54 15.72 11.39
C GLN A 473 17.80 15.15 10.00
N TYR A 474 19.06 14.86 9.68
CA TYR A 474 19.45 14.39 8.37
C TYR A 474 20.36 13.18 8.48
N ILE A 475 20.18 12.28 7.52
CA ILE A 475 21.08 11.14 7.30
C ILE A 475 21.53 11.15 5.84
N ARG A 476 22.79 10.79 5.59
CA ARG A 476 23.35 10.70 4.23
C ARG A 476 24.22 9.47 4.10
N TRP A 477 24.04 8.77 3.00
CA TRP A 477 24.90 7.64 2.62
C TRP A 477 26.20 8.14 2.00
N ILE A 478 27.32 7.54 2.42
CA ILE A 478 28.65 7.91 1.95
C ILE A 478 28.91 7.28 0.60
N GLY A 479 29.39 8.08 -0.36
CA GLY A 479 29.83 7.69 -1.69
C GLY A 479 31.08 8.47 -2.08
N GLY A 480 31.59 8.18 -3.29
CA GLY A 480 32.77 8.87 -3.87
C GLY A 480 34.12 8.51 -3.25
N ILE A 481 34.13 7.88 -2.08
CA ILE A 481 35.34 7.45 -1.36
C ILE A 481 35.26 5.96 -1.03
N PRO A 482 36.42 5.26 -0.79
CA PRO A 482 36.42 3.86 -0.39
C PRO A 482 35.69 3.63 0.94
N THR A 483 34.81 2.63 0.97
CA THR A 483 34.03 2.24 2.15
C THR A 483 34.24 0.78 2.58
N ASP A 484 35.28 0.11 2.04
CA ASP A 484 35.75 -1.22 2.45
C ASP A 484 36.32 -1.21 3.88
N LYS A 485 36.72 -0.04 4.37
CA LYS A 485 37.17 0.22 5.72
C LYS A 485 36.49 1.48 6.26
N LYS A 486 36.57 1.69 7.59
CA LYS A 486 36.08 2.89 8.23
C LYS A 486 36.69 4.14 7.57
N PRO A 487 35.85 4.99 6.91
CA PRO A 487 36.36 6.18 6.26
C PRO A 487 36.91 7.17 7.28
N GLN A 488 38.07 7.75 6.98
CA GLN A 488 38.65 8.80 7.78
C GLN A 488 38.12 10.15 7.27
N LEU A 489 37.17 10.72 7.98
CA LEU A 489 36.48 11.95 7.60
C LEU A 489 36.74 13.05 8.64
N VAL A 490 36.90 14.26 8.15
CA VAL A 490 36.85 15.47 8.97
C VAL A 490 35.39 15.85 9.11
N ILE A 491 34.83 15.62 10.30
CA ILE A 491 33.42 15.90 10.61
C ILE A 491 33.30 16.80 11.84
N SER A 492 32.22 17.56 11.94
CA SER A 492 31.92 18.41 13.11
C SER A 492 31.54 17.57 14.33
N GLU A 493 31.61 18.16 15.53
CA GLU A 493 31.22 17.49 16.79
C GLU A 493 29.73 17.06 16.78
N ASP A 494 28.88 17.78 16.04
CA ASP A 494 27.45 17.50 15.89
C ASP A 494 27.14 16.52 14.76
N THR A 495 28.16 15.92 14.13
CA THR A 495 28.03 14.92 13.07
C THR A 495 28.50 13.57 13.59
N ARG A 496 27.80 12.50 13.25
CA ARG A 496 28.16 11.13 13.65
C ARG A 496 28.35 10.23 12.45
N LEU A 497 29.45 9.52 12.42
CA LEU A 497 29.67 8.40 11.51
C LEU A 497 29.04 7.15 12.11
N VAL A 498 28.14 6.51 11.35
CA VAL A 498 27.42 5.29 11.75
C VAL A 498 27.43 4.26 10.63
N GLN A 499 27.08 3.04 10.98
CA GLN A 499 26.81 1.94 10.04
C GLN A 499 25.36 1.49 10.18
N ASP A 500 24.73 1.13 9.07
CA ASP A 500 23.44 0.47 9.08
C ASP A 500 23.57 -1.05 9.34
N PHE A 501 22.47 -1.79 9.31
CA PHE A 501 22.48 -3.24 9.51
C PHE A 501 23.10 -4.05 8.35
N ARG A 502 23.48 -3.38 7.25
CA ARG A 502 24.20 -3.93 6.09
C ARG A 502 25.67 -3.50 6.08
N ASP A 503 26.16 -2.94 7.17
CA ASP A 503 27.51 -2.40 7.34
C ASP A 503 27.88 -1.25 6.39
N GLN A 504 26.86 -0.58 5.80
CA GLN A 504 27.08 0.62 4.99
C GLN A 504 27.36 1.82 5.89
N TYR A 505 28.35 2.64 5.52
CA TYR A 505 28.69 3.85 6.26
C TYR A 505 27.77 5.02 5.89
N LEU A 506 27.32 5.74 6.93
CA LEU A 506 26.46 6.90 6.82
C LEU A 506 26.89 8.00 7.78
N LEU A 507 26.46 9.22 7.50
CA LEU A 507 26.61 10.35 8.41
C LEU A 507 25.26 10.85 8.89
N LEU A 508 25.13 11.06 10.20
CA LEU A 508 24.00 11.74 10.84
C LEU A 508 24.37 13.20 11.09
N PHE A 509 23.47 14.11 10.74
CA PHE A 509 23.68 15.55 10.87
C PHE A 509 22.54 16.21 11.62
N THR A 510 22.85 17.25 12.38
CA THR A 510 21.86 18.07 13.10
C THR A 510 21.35 19.25 12.25
N SER A 511 22.06 19.62 11.18
CA SER A 511 21.69 20.74 10.31
C SER A 511 22.26 20.58 8.89
N GLU A 512 21.67 21.27 7.92
CA GLU A 512 22.21 21.36 6.54
C GLU A 512 23.58 22.02 6.48
N TRP A 513 23.89 22.90 7.42
CA TRP A 513 25.21 23.53 7.50
C TRP A 513 26.30 22.49 7.71
N ASN A 514 26.06 21.50 8.59
CA ASN A 514 27.01 20.42 8.86
C ASN A 514 27.21 19.51 7.63
N ILE A 515 26.19 19.34 6.78
CA ILE A 515 26.32 18.61 5.51
C ILE A 515 27.28 19.34 4.57
N ARG A 516 27.07 20.65 4.37
CA ARG A 516 27.94 21.48 3.52
C ARG A 516 29.37 21.50 4.04
N TRP A 517 29.51 21.68 5.36
CA TRP A 517 30.82 21.71 6.01
C TRP A 517 31.59 20.40 5.82
N ALA A 518 30.92 19.22 5.91
CA ALA A 518 31.53 17.93 5.67
C ALA A 518 31.99 17.77 4.22
N LEU A 519 31.19 18.21 3.24
CA LEU A 519 31.55 18.16 1.82
C LEU A 519 32.76 19.05 1.50
N GLU A 520 32.85 20.24 2.08
CA GLU A 520 33.96 21.16 1.86
C GLU A 520 35.30 20.67 2.42
N ARG A 521 35.26 19.83 3.48
CA ARG A 521 36.47 19.38 4.19
C ARG A 521 36.98 18.00 3.78
N ASN A 522 36.22 17.28 2.98
CA ASN A 522 36.57 15.93 2.56
C ASN A 522 36.51 15.84 1.02
N GLU A 523 37.67 15.94 0.40
CA GLU A 523 37.80 15.87 -1.06
C GLU A 523 37.31 14.48 -1.58
N GLY A 524 36.47 14.50 -2.61
CA GLY A 524 35.89 13.29 -3.21
C GLY A 524 34.72 12.66 -2.43
N LEU A 525 34.31 13.23 -1.29
CA LEU A 525 33.14 12.78 -0.56
C LEU A 525 31.86 13.13 -1.32
N GLU A 526 31.05 12.12 -1.58
CA GLU A 526 29.66 12.27 -2.05
C GLU A 526 28.70 11.90 -0.92
N LEU A 527 27.65 12.68 -0.76
CA LEU A 527 26.58 12.41 0.21
C LEU A 527 25.25 12.25 -0.53
N ARG A 528 24.63 11.09 -0.38
CA ARG A 528 23.39 10.71 -1.09
C ARG A 528 22.21 10.67 -0.14
N ASP A 529 21.02 11.05 -0.63
CA ASP A 529 19.77 11.05 0.13
C ASP A 529 19.15 9.65 0.27
N PHE A 530 19.65 8.67 -0.45
CA PHE A 530 19.12 7.29 -0.48
C PHE A 530 20.25 6.27 -0.62
N SER A 531 19.99 5.05 -0.16
CA SER A 531 20.87 3.89 -0.37
C SER A 531 20.80 3.46 -1.83
N ASN A 532 21.94 3.26 -2.46
CA ASN A 532 22.03 2.48 -3.68
C ASN A 532 21.97 0.99 -3.30
N ASN A 533 20.80 0.39 -3.39
CA ASN A 533 20.60 -1.05 -3.20
C ASN A 533 21.01 -1.84 -4.43
#